data_11a8131f54b83b5893943e679cfb3e09
#
_entry.id   11a8131f54b83b5893943e679cfb3e09
#
_cell.length_a   1.000
_cell.length_b   1.000
_cell.length_c   1.000
_cell.angle_alpha   90.00
_cell.angle_beta   90.00
_cell.angle_gamma   90.00
#
_symmetry.space_group_name_H-M   'P 1'
#
loop_
_entity.id
_entity.type
_entity.pdbx_description
1 polymer ?
#
loop_
_entity_poly.entity_id
_entity_poly.type
_entity_poly.pdbx_seq_one_letter_code
_entity_poly.pdbx_strand_id
1 'polypeptide(L)'
;MLDAQADIEKIAGLVDFVFCAVDMKKDEIRALEEAYAKAECPVVSNNSAHRWTEDVPMVVPEMNPEHLEVIAAQKKRLGTQRGFIAVKSNCSIQSYAPALHPLRSYGLERVLVCTYQAISGAGKTFETWPEIVDNVVPYIGGEEEKSEQEPLKVWGKVEKGQIVPCLLY
;
A
#
# COMPACT_ATOMS: atom_id res chain seq x y z
N MET A 1 3.41 9.26 -27.05
CA MET A 1 3.18 8.59 -25.74
C MET A 1 3.48 9.64 -24.68
N LEU A 2 2.66 9.75 -23.62
CA LEU A 2 2.94 10.65 -22.50
C LEU A 2 3.91 9.98 -21.54
N ASP A 3 4.80 10.78 -20.95
CA ASP A 3 5.73 10.32 -19.92
C ASP A 3 5.14 10.60 -18.54
N ALA A 4 5.11 9.57 -17.68
CA ALA A 4 4.47 9.65 -16.37
C ALA A 4 5.16 10.64 -15.40
N GLN A 5 6.43 10.97 -15.62
CA GLN A 5 7.19 11.92 -14.79
C GLN A 5 7.21 13.32 -15.40
N ALA A 6 7.33 13.41 -16.73
CA ALA A 6 7.49 14.70 -17.43
C ALA A 6 6.14 15.37 -17.76
N ASP A 7 5.06 14.59 -17.96
CA ASP A 7 3.76 15.10 -18.44
C ASP A 7 2.67 15.07 -17.32
N ILE A 8 3.03 15.20 -16.04
CA ILE A 8 2.11 15.05 -14.88
C ILE A 8 0.87 15.92 -15.04
N GLU A 9 1.02 17.23 -15.25
CA GLU A 9 -0.09 18.18 -15.37
C GLU A 9 -1.04 17.81 -16.53
N LYS A 10 -0.46 17.39 -17.65
CA LYS A 10 -1.22 16.98 -18.82
C LYS A 10 -1.99 15.69 -18.58
N ILE A 11 -1.36 14.71 -17.92
CA ILE A 11 -2.02 13.44 -17.56
C ILE A 11 -3.13 13.70 -16.55
N ALA A 12 -2.86 14.49 -15.50
CA ALA A 12 -3.82 14.86 -14.48
C ALA A 12 -5.07 15.54 -15.06
N GLY A 13 -4.93 16.30 -16.14
CA GLY A 13 -6.05 16.91 -16.86
C GLY A 13 -6.86 15.95 -17.74
N LEU A 14 -6.35 14.75 -18.01
CA LEU A 14 -6.98 13.77 -18.90
C LEU A 14 -7.69 12.63 -18.18
N VAL A 15 -7.38 12.40 -16.89
CA VAL A 15 -7.88 11.24 -16.13
C VAL A 15 -8.50 11.67 -14.81
N ASP A 16 -9.37 10.83 -14.28
CA ASP A 16 -10.00 11.06 -12.98
C ASP A 16 -9.11 10.67 -11.80
N PHE A 17 -8.25 9.69 -11.97
CA PHE A 17 -7.25 9.25 -11.01
C PHE A 17 -6.13 8.48 -11.72
N VAL A 18 -5.04 8.24 -11.04
CA VAL A 18 -3.96 7.36 -11.51
C VAL A 18 -3.79 6.16 -10.58
N PHE A 19 -3.49 5.01 -11.17
CA PHE A 19 -3.03 3.83 -10.43
C PHE A 19 -1.51 3.74 -10.55
N CYS A 20 -0.81 3.81 -9.42
CA CYS A 20 0.66 3.79 -9.38
C CYS A 20 1.18 2.39 -9.06
N ALA A 21 1.94 1.81 -10.01
CA ALA A 21 2.62 0.52 -9.86
C ALA A 21 4.00 0.55 -10.53
N VAL A 22 4.70 1.66 -10.39
CA VAL A 22 6.02 1.88 -11.01
C VAL A 22 7.12 1.17 -10.21
N ASP A 23 8.18 0.76 -10.92
CA ASP A 23 9.39 0.21 -10.32
C ASP A 23 10.49 1.30 -10.29
N MET A 24 10.61 1.98 -9.16
CA MET A 24 11.54 3.08 -8.92
C MET A 24 11.98 3.06 -7.45
N LYS A 25 12.95 3.90 -7.09
CA LYS A 25 13.34 4.09 -5.69
C LYS A 25 12.20 4.70 -4.88
N LYS A 26 12.08 4.31 -3.61
CA LYS A 26 10.98 4.77 -2.73
C LYS A 26 10.82 6.30 -2.68
N ASP A 27 11.91 7.03 -2.65
CA ASP A 27 11.86 8.50 -2.58
C ASP A 27 11.38 9.13 -3.89
N GLU A 28 11.76 8.53 -5.03
CA GLU A 28 11.28 8.93 -6.35
C GLU A 28 9.77 8.64 -6.50
N ILE A 29 9.32 7.48 -6.00
CA ILE A 29 7.89 7.13 -5.98
C ILE A 29 7.11 8.13 -5.11
N ARG A 30 7.60 8.46 -3.92
CA ARG A 30 6.96 9.46 -3.04
C ARG A 30 6.81 10.80 -3.75
N ALA A 31 7.89 11.27 -4.37
CA ALA A 31 7.88 12.54 -5.10
C ALA A 31 6.88 12.53 -6.26
N LEU A 32 6.84 11.43 -7.01
CA LEU A 32 5.92 11.26 -8.14
C LEU A 32 4.46 11.23 -7.69
N GLU A 33 4.13 10.42 -6.68
CA GLU A 33 2.78 10.28 -6.15
C GLU A 33 2.29 11.60 -5.53
N GLU A 34 3.15 12.32 -4.80
CA GLU A 34 2.80 13.66 -4.29
C GLU A 34 2.63 14.70 -5.40
N ALA A 35 3.41 14.61 -6.48
CA ALA A 35 3.27 15.53 -7.61
C ALA A 35 1.92 15.36 -8.31
N TYR A 36 1.47 14.12 -8.54
CA TYR A 36 0.12 13.85 -9.07
C TYR A 36 -0.97 14.34 -8.12
N ALA A 37 -0.85 14.06 -6.82
CA ALA A 37 -1.81 14.53 -5.84
C ALA A 37 -1.88 16.07 -5.83
N LYS A 38 -0.74 16.77 -5.87
CA LYS A 38 -0.67 18.24 -5.97
C LYS A 38 -1.23 18.80 -7.28
N ALA A 39 -1.16 18.02 -8.36
CA ALA A 39 -1.84 18.34 -9.63
C ALA A 39 -3.34 18.00 -9.60
N GLU A 40 -3.93 17.84 -8.42
CA GLU A 40 -5.35 17.54 -8.18
C GLU A 40 -5.82 16.19 -8.76
N CYS A 41 -4.88 15.28 -9.03
CA CYS A 41 -5.16 13.93 -9.50
C CYS A 41 -5.02 12.91 -8.36
N PRO A 42 -6.11 12.25 -7.92
CA PRO A 42 -6.02 11.19 -6.91
C PRO A 42 -5.11 10.05 -7.35
N VAL A 43 -4.32 9.53 -6.40
CA VAL A 43 -3.40 8.41 -6.61
C VAL A 43 -3.84 7.21 -5.79
N VAL A 44 -4.07 6.10 -6.46
CA VAL A 44 -4.22 4.78 -5.82
C VAL A 44 -2.93 4.01 -6.07
N SER A 45 -2.18 3.71 -5.01
CA SER A 45 -0.84 3.16 -5.15
C SER A 45 -0.73 1.70 -4.70
N ASN A 46 -0.09 0.88 -5.54
CA ASN A 46 0.37 -0.46 -5.21
C ASN A 46 1.73 -0.45 -4.49
N ASN A 47 2.44 0.67 -4.54
CA ASN A 47 3.79 0.80 -4.02
C ASN A 47 3.82 0.91 -2.49
N SER A 48 4.98 0.60 -1.91
CA SER A 48 5.18 0.63 -0.46
C SER A 48 5.65 1.99 0.06
N ALA A 49 5.89 2.97 -0.83
CA ALA A 49 6.55 4.22 -0.48
C ALA A 49 5.81 5.04 0.58
N HIS A 50 4.48 5.10 0.50
CA HIS A 50 3.62 5.85 1.42
C HIS A 50 2.90 4.99 2.47
N ARG A 51 3.16 3.68 2.56
CA ARG A 51 2.42 2.80 3.49
C ARG A 51 2.51 3.25 4.94
N TRP A 52 3.63 3.88 5.34
CA TRP A 52 3.87 4.35 6.71
C TRP A 52 3.73 5.87 6.88
N THR A 53 3.27 6.59 5.84
CA THR A 53 2.90 8.00 5.99
C THR A 53 1.60 8.08 6.81
N GLU A 54 1.60 8.89 7.86
CA GLU A 54 0.55 8.90 8.89
C GLU A 54 -0.84 9.27 8.36
N ASP A 55 -0.89 10.22 7.43
CA ASP A 55 -2.12 10.70 6.80
C ASP A 55 -2.42 10.05 5.43
N VAL A 56 -1.71 8.97 5.10
CA VAL A 56 -1.99 8.17 3.91
C VAL A 56 -2.68 6.87 4.33
N PRO A 57 -3.94 6.65 3.91
CA PRO A 57 -4.66 5.45 4.27
C PRO A 57 -4.10 4.23 3.53
N MET A 58 -3.84 3.17 4.28
CA MET A 58 -3.57 1.83 3.76
C MET A 58 -4.89 1.06 3.82
N VAL A 59 -5.56 0.92 2.68
CA VAL A 59 -6.96 0.48 2.64
C VAL A 59 -7.09 -0.96 2.20
N VAL A 60 -7.87 -1.70 2.98
CA VAL A 60 -8.54 -2.95 2.60
C VAL A 60 -10.04 -2.66 2.80
N PRO A 61 -10.81 -2.40 1.72
CA PRO A 61 -12.14 -1.80 1.83
C PRO A 61 -13.12 -2.55 2.74
N GLU A 62 -13.00 -3.87 2.82
CA GLU A 62 -13.83 -4.73 3.66
C GLU A 62 -13.48 -4.66 5.15
N MET A 63 -12.34 -4.06 5.50
CA MET A 63 -11.78 -4.10 6.85
C MET A 63 -11.73 -2.73 7.52
N ASN A 64 -11.32 -1.70 6.77
CA ASN A 64 -10.99 -0.39 7.34
C ASN A 64 -11.36 0.78 6.42
N PRO A 65 -12.59 0.84 5.87
CA PRO A 65 -13.02 1.94 5.01
C PRO A 65 -12.96 3.30 5.73
N GLU A 66 -13.09 3.34 7.07
CA GLU A 66 -12.96 4.52 7.90
C GLU A 66 -11.57 5.17 7.83
N HIS A 67 -10.53 4.44 7.44
CA HIS A 67 -9.21 5.02 7.22
C HIS A 67 -9.19 6.09 6.12
N LEU A 68 -10.17 6.09 5.22
CA LEU A 68 -10.32 7.14 4.21
C LEU A 68 -10.58 8.53 4.83
N GLU A 69 -11.04 8.62 6.08
CA GLU A 69 -11.24 9.89 6.78
C GLU A 69 -9.96 10.72 6.93
N VAL A 70 -8.78 10.06 6.98
CA VAL A 70 -7.48 10.77 7.07
C VAL A 70 -7.16 11.58 5.81
N ILE A 71 -7.83 11.30 4.68
CA ILE A 71 -7.64 12.04 3.42
C ILE A 71 -7.93 13.54 3.61
N ALA A 72 -8.84 13.91 4.50
CA ALA A 72 -9.09 15.30 4.80
C ALA A 72 -7.86 16.02 5.40
N ALA A 73 -7.14 15.36 6.30
CA ALA A 73 -5.89 15.86 6.87
C ALA A 73 -4.77 15.89 5.82
N GLN A 74 -4.67 14.84 5.00
CA GLN A 74 -3.69 14.75 3.92
C GLN A 74 -3.86 15.87 2.90
N LYS A 75 -5.10 16.15 2.45
CA LYS A 75 -5.41 17.26 1.53
C LYS A 75 -4.98 18.59 2.11
N LYS A 76 -5.22 18.81 3.40
CA LYS A 76 -4.78 20.03 4.10
C LYS A 76 -3.25 20.14 4.10
N ARG A 77 -2.51 19.07 4.34
CA ARG A 77 -1.05 19.04 4.29
C ARG A 77 -0.51 19.30 2.89
N LEU A 78 -1.12 18.66 1.86
CA LEU A 78 -0.69 18.79 0.47
C LEU A 78 -1.15 20.10 -0.18
N GLY A 79 -2.14 20.81 0.41
CA GLY A 79 -2.74 22.01 -0.16
C GLY A 79 -3.68 21.71 -1.34
N THR A 80 -4.34 20.55 -1.36
CA THR A 80 -5.17 20.07 -2.47
C THR A 80 -6.67 20.10 -2.13
N GLN A 81 -7.53 20.16 -3.14
CA GLN A 81 -8.97 20.04 -3.01
C GLN A 81 -9.46 18.65 -3.38
N ARG A 82 -8.96 18.11 -4.48
CA ARG A 82 -9.34 16.81 -5.02
C ARG A 82 -8.24 15.76 -4.84
N GLY A 83 -6.98 16.14 -5.06
CA GLY A 83 -5.83 15.25 -5.04
C GLY A 83 -5.56 14.64 -3.67
N PHE A 84 -5.29 13.34 -3.63
CA PHE A 84 -4.88 12.57 -2.46
C PHE A 84 -4.12 11.31 -2.88
N ILE A 85 -3.52 10.63 -1.92
CA ILE A 85 -2.85 9.34 -2.09
C ILE A 85 -3.51 8.34 -1.15
N ALA A 86 -3.88 7.18 -1.69
CA ALA A 86 -4.27 6.00 -0.91
C ALA A 86 -3.44 4.81 -1.36
N VAL A 87 -3.05 3.95 -0.44
CA VAL A 87 -2.16 2.82 -0.74
C VAL A 87 -2.80 1.48 -0.41
N LYS A 88 -2.39 0.47 -1.15
CA LYS A 88 -2.69 -0.93 -0.89
C LYS A 88 -1.63 -1.51 0.07
N SER A 89 -2.05 -2.40 0.98
CA SER A 89 -1.13 -3.20 1.79
C SER A 89 -0.31 -4.20 0.95
N ASN A 90 0.65 -4.86 1.56
CA ASN A 90 1.37 -5.98 0.94
C ASN A 90 0.37 -7.06 0.46
N CYS A 91 0.71 -7.74 -0.64
CA CYS A 91 -0.17 -8.73 -1.27
C CYS A 91 -0.43 -9.95 -0.37
N SER A 92 0.56 -10.42 0.39
CA SER A 92 0.40 -11.54 1.32
C SER A 92 -0.61 -11.22 2.42
N ILE A 93 -0.61 -10.00 2.96
CA ILE A 93 -1.55 -9.56 3.99
C ILE A 93 -2.99 -9.62 3.49
N GLN A 94 -3.23 -9.24 2.25
CA GLN A 94 -4.56 -9.27 1.65
C GLN A 94 -5.12 -10.69 1.48
N SER A 95 -4.28 -11.72 1.55
CA SER A 95 -4.72 -13.11 1.47
C SER A 95 -5.29 -13.64 2.80
N TYR A 96 -4.80 -13.16 3.94
CA TYR A 96 -5.19 -13.70 5.26
C TYR A 96 -5.89 -12.68 6.17
N ALA A 97 -5.54 -11.41 6.11
CA ALA A 97 -6.10 -10.42 7.02
C ALA A 97 -7.62 -10.24 6.90
N PRO A 98 -8.23 -10.23 5.69
CA PRO A 98 -9.70 -10.20 5.58
C PRO A 98 -10.39 -11.42 6.20
N ALA A 99 -9.77 -12.62 6.11
CA ALA A 99 -10.31 -13.83 6.74
C ALA A 99 -10.23 -13.78 8.27
N LEU A 100 -9.19 -13.13 8.81
CA LEU A 100 -9.01 -12.96 10.25
C LEU A 100 -9.84 -11.81 10.83
N HIS A 101 -10.19 -10.83 10.01
CA HIS A 101 -10.86 -9.60 10.48
C HIS A 101 -12.14 -9.88 11.27
N PRO A 102 -13.09 -10.73 10.84
CA PRO A 102 -14.29 -11.04 11.61
C PRO A 102 -13.98 -11.81 12.92
N LEU A 103 -12.85 -12.49 12.99
CA LEU A 103 -12.45 -13.25 14.19
C LEU A 103 -11.86 -12.38 15.30
N ARG A 104 -11.54 -11.12 15.02
CA ARG A 104 -10.98 -10.18 16.01
C ARG A 104 -11.88 -9.99 17.23
N SER A 105 -13.19 -10.05 17.05
CA SER A 105 -14.17 -9.94 18.15
C SER A 105 -14.06 -11.08 19.17
N TYR A 106 -13.42 -12.20 18.83
CA TYR A 106 -13.17 -13.33 19.70
C TYR A 106 -11.83 -13.26 20.46
N GLY A 107 -11.06 -12.16 20.26
CA GLY A 107 -9.76 -11.96 20.91
C GLY A 107 -8.64 -12.77 20.25
N LEU A 108 -8.15 -12.28 19.11
CA LEU A 108 -6.95 -12.86 18.47
C LEU A 108 -5.71 -12.53 19.31
N GLU A 109 -5.09 -13.54 19.89
CA GLU A 109 -3.87 -13.39 20.70
C GLU A 109 -2.60 -13.62 19.87
N ARG A 110 -2.64 -14.56 18.94
CA ARG A 110 -1.49 -14.91 18.11
C ARG A 110 -1.92 -15.39 16.73
N VAL A 111 -1.18 -14.98 15.70
CA VAL A 111 -1.35 -15.44 14.32
C VAL A 111 -0.02 -15.95 13.80
N LEU A 112 -0.01 -17.19 13.34
CA LEU A 112 1.13 -17.79 12.62
C LEU A 112 0.75 -17.90 11.16
N VAL A 113 1.56 -17.30 10.29
CA VAL A 113 1.31 -17.24 8.85
C VAL A 113 2.48 -17.89 8.11
N CYS A 114 2.18 -18.80 7.21
CA CYS A 114 3.12 -19.32 6.23
C CYS A 114 2.56 -19.05 4.84
N THR A 115 3.33 -18.37 3.99
CA THR A 115 2.91 -18.02 2.64
C THR A 115 3.77 -18.69 1.59
N TYR A 116 3.14 -19.12 0.51
CA TYR A 116 3.80 -19.61 -0.69
C TYR A 116 3.55 -18.60 -1.81
N GLN A 117 4.60 -17.91 -2.22
CA GLN A 117 4.47 -16.80 -3.17
C GLN A 117 5.08 -17.18 -4.52
N ALA A 118 4.38 -16.81 -5.60
CA ALA A 118 4.89 -16.99 -6.95
C ALA A 118 6.01 -16.00 -7.26
N ILE A 119 6.99 -16.43 -8.05
CA ILE A 119 8.13 -15.60 -8.47
C ILE A 119 7.72 -14.36 -9.26
N SER A 120 6.53 -14.37 -9.88
CA SER A 120 5.97 -13.21 -10.57
C SER A 120 5.77 -11.99 -9.67
N GLY A 121 5.54 -12.21 -8.36
CA GLY A 121 5.49 -11.13 -7.37
C GLY A 121 6.82 -10.37 -7.21
N ALA A 122 7.94 -11.00 -7.57
CA ALA A 122 9.28 -10.40 -7.63
C ALA A 122 9.64 -9.90 -9.05
N GLY A 123 8.68 -9.87 -9.99
CA GLY A 123 8.93 -9.50 -11.38
C GLY A 123 9.80 -10.50 -12.13
N LYS A 124 9.89 -11.75 -11.65
CA LYS A 124 10.72 -12.82 -12.24
C LYS A 124 9.88 -13.81 -13.02
N THR A 125 10.53 -14.48 -13.97
CA THR A 125 9.99 -15.61 -14.73
C THR A 125 10.98 -16.77 -14.66
N PHE A 126 10.57 -17.96 -15.08
CA PHE A 126 11.50 -19.12 -15.18
C PHE A 126 12.64 -18.87 -16.16
N GLU A 127 12.44 -18.02 -17.17
CA GLU A 127 13.49 -17.63 -18.12
C GLU A 127 14.54 -16.72 -17.48
N THR A 128 14.07 -15.74 -16.64
CA THR A 128 14.95 -14.77 -15.99
C THR A 128 15.54 -15.29 -14.67
N TRP A 129 14.99 -16.39 -14.17
CA TRP A 129 15.44 -17.04 -12.93
C TRP A 129 15.31 -18.57 -13.02
N PRO A 130 16.11 -19.22 -13.88
CA PRO A 130 15.99 -20.67 -14.15
C PRO A 130 16.30 -21.56 -12.94
N GLU A 131 17.06 -21.07 -11.96
CA GLU A 131 17.42 -21.83 -10.75
C GLU A 131 16.22 -22.11 -9.84
N ILE A 132 15.10 -21.44 -10.06
CA ILE A 132 13.88 -21.65 -9.28
C ILE A 132 13.04 -22.81 -9.79
N VAL A 133 13.34 -23.35 -10.99
CA VAL A 133 12.61 -24.52 -11.51
C VAL A 133 12.81 -25.70 -10.57
N ASP A 134 11.69 -26.32 -10.14
CA ASP A 134 11.67 -27.41 -9.17
C ASP A 134 12.34 -27.07 -7.82
N ASN A 135 12.42 -25.81 -7.47
CA ASN A 135 13.09 -25.33 -6.28
C ASN A 135 12.21 -24.34 -5.48
N VAL A 136 12.60 -24.08 -4.23
CA VAL A 136 11.97 -23.13 -3.32
C VAL A 136 13.02 -22.19 -2.74
N VAL A 137 12.75 -20.90 -2.75
CA VAL A 137 13.53 -19.94 -1.97
C VAL A 137 12.84 -19.78 -0.61
N PRO A 138 13.45 -20.24 0.49
CA PRO A 138 12.79 -20.33 1.78
C PRO A 138 12.60 -18.97 2.48
N TYR A 139 13.19 -17.91 1.95
CA TYR A 139 13.17 -16.58 2.55
C TYR A 139 12.98 -15.49 1.50
N ILE A 140 12.01 -14.60 1.74
CA ILE A 140 11.78 -13.40 0.91
C ILE A 140 12.08 -12.18 1.76
N GLY A 141 13.14 -11.44 1.39
CA GLY A 141 13.61 -10.30 2.17
C GLY A 141 12.53 -9.25 2.45
N GLY A 142 12.31 -8.94 3.73
CA GLY A 142 11.37 -7.93 4.21
C GLY A 142 9.88 -8.35 4.18
N GLU A 143 9.53 -9.58 3.79
CA GLU A 143 8.13 -10.04 3.82
C GLU A 143 7.65 -10.34 5.23
N GLU A 144 8.49 -10.94 6.07
CA GLU A 144 8.17 -11.21 7.47
C GLU A 144 7.87 -9.90 8.21
N GLU A 145 8.76 -8.91 8.10
CA GLU A 145 8.59 -7.59 8.72
C GLU A 145 7.29 -6.89 8.26
N LYS A 146 6.99 -6.93 6.96
CA LYS A 146 5.72 -6.38 6.45
C LYS A 146 4.51 -7.12 7.03
N SER A 147 4.57 -8.45 7.10
CA SER A 147 3.50 -9.29 7.62
C SER A 147 3.27 -9.06 9.12
N GLU A 148 4.29 -8.71 9.88
CA GLU A 148 4.18 -8.36 11.29
C GLU A 148 3.61 -6.94 11.49
N GLN A 149 4.04 -5.98 10.68
CA GLN A 149 3.77 -4.56 10.95
C GLN A 149 2.53 -4.02 10.22
N GLU A 150 2.35 -4.33 8.93
CA GLU A 150 1.27 -3.72 8.16
C GLU A 150 -0.15 -4.05 8.69
N PRO A 151 -0.43 -5.27 9.21
CA PRO A 151 -1.72 -5.54 9.85
C PRO A 151 -2.02 -4.60 11.02
N LEU A 152 -1.00 -4.15 11.76
CA LEU A 152 -1.19 -3.21 12.87
C LEU A 152 -1.74 -1.88 12.37
N LYS A 153 -1.28 -1.38 11.22
CA LYS A 153 -1.82 -0.18 10.59
C LYS A 153 -3.21 -0.44 10.01
N VAL A 154 -3.42 -1.56 9.30
CA VAL A 154 -4.73 -1.91 8.71
C VAL A 154 -5.81 -2.03 9.78
N TRP A 155 -5.49 -2.56 10.95
CA TRP A 155 -6.39 -2.66 12.11
C TRP A 155 -6.26 -1.49 13.09
N GLY A 156 -5.51 -0.47 12.73
CA GLY A 156 -5.36 0.76 13.49
C GLY A 156 -6.65 1.57 13.59
N LYS A 157 -6.56 2.71 14.25
CA LYS A 157 -7.67 3.64 14.41
C LYS A 157 -7.32 5.00 13.83
N VAL A 158 -8.31 5.71 13.34
CA VAL A 158 -8.16 7.11 12.93
C VAL A 158 -8.23 8.00 14.18
N GLU A 159 -7.16 8.71 14.48
CA GLU A 159 -7.08 9.67 15.59
C GLU A 159 -6.45 10.97 15.09
N LYS A 160 -7.13 12.09 15.28
CA LYS A 160 -6.64 13.45 14.94
C LYS A 160 -6.12 13.58 13.49
N GLY A 161 -6.74 12.87 12.55
CA GLY A 161 -6.38 12.90 11.12
C GLY A 161 -5.17 12.05 10.74
N GLN A 162 -4.76 11.13 11.60
CA GLN A 162 -3.68 10.16 11.39
C GLN A 162 -4.17 8.75 11.70
N ILE A 163 -3.52 7.75 11.15
CA ILE A 163 -3.78 6.36 11.48
C ILE A 163 -2.79 5.93 12.57
N VAL A 164 -3.32 5.63 13.73
CA VAL A 164 -2.58 5.08 14.86
C VAL A 164 -2.65 3.56 14.79
N PRO A 165 -1.52 2.87 14.58
CA PRO A 165 -1.50 1.41 14.54
C PRO A 165 -2.02 0.80 15.85
N CYS A 166 -2.74 -0.33 15.76
CA CYS A 166 -3.11 -1.08 16.94
C CYS A 166 -1.88 -1.78 17.55
N LEU A 167 -1.91 -1.97 18.85
CA LEU A 167 -0.94 -2.83 19.54
C LEU A 167 -1.56 -4.23 19.60
N LEU A 168 -0.90 -5.20 18.96
CA LEU A 168 -1.13 -6.62 19.22
C LEU A 168 -0.09 -7.01 20.28
N TYR A 169 -0.57 -7.38 21.46
CA TYR A 169 0.27 -7.92 22.52
C TYR A 169 0.42 -9.42 22.35
#